data_796aad47b69dfb40ca96e0c533b414bf
#
_entry.id   796aad47b69dfb40ca96e0c533b414bf
#
_cell.length_a   1.000
_cell.length_b   1.000
_cell.length_c   1.000
_cell.angle_alpha   90.00
_cell.angle_beta   90.00
_cell.angle_gamma   90.00
#
_symmetry.space_group_name_H-M   'P 1'
#
loop_
_entity.id
_entity.type
_entity.pdbx_description
1 polymer ?
#
loop_
_entity_poly.entity_id
_entity_poly.type
_entity_poly.pdbx_seq_one_letter_code
_entity_poly.pdbx_strand_id
1 'polypeptide(L)'
;MSDTSVIPGSLAVRNLFEDLLGREVTVSPGTPIEQSDVPTAVLALFTNTANQLYAILGMQLELAANAGAALGLLPAGAAEDSIDEKKLTPVLAENVFELCNVLTSLLNVEGAPHIKLYQVVYPGMPIPNDAVPYLMALGRRLDLTVEVARYGKGKFSLALAH
;
A
#
# COMPACT_ATOMS: atom_id res chain seq x y z
N MET A 1 5.03 -24.91 16.59
CA MET A 1 5.56 -23.55 16.76
C MET A 1 4.57 -22.55 16.20
N SER A 2 4.27 -21.57 16.97
CA SER A 2 3.37 -20.53 16.48
C SER A 2 4.09 -19.62 15.49
N ASP A 3 3.39 -19.27 14.44
CA ASP A 3 3.88 -18.30 13.47
C ASP A 3 3.59 -16.89 14.03
N THR A 4 4.63 -16.07 14.14
CA THR A 4 4.50 -14.72 14.66
C THR A 4 4.13 -13.71 13.58
N SER A 5 4.11 -14.13 12.30
CA SER A 5 3.67 -13.27 11.20
C SER A 5 2.15 -13.15 11.24
N VAL A 6 1.64 -11.94 11.23
CA VAL A 6 0.20 -11.68 11.31
C VAL A 6 -0.21 -10.79 10.15
N ILE A 7 -1.18 -11.27 9.36
CA ILE A 7 -1.79 -10.45 8.32
C ILE A 7 -2.86 -9.57 8.97
N PRO A 8 -2.85 -8.26 8.76
CA PRO A 8 -3.88 -7.39 9.34
C PRO A 8 -5.25 -7.66 8.71
N GLY A 9 -6.30 -7.37 9.46
CA GLY A 9 -7.66 -7.48 8.95
C GLY A 9 -8.10 -6.23 8.20
N SER A 10 -9.17 -6.37 7.43
CA SER A 10 -9.70 -5.25 6.63
C SER A 10 -10.14 -4.06 7.50
N LEU A 11 -10.68 -4.33 8.69
CA LEU A 11 -11.11 -3.27 9.61
C LEU A 11 -9.92 -2.43 10.09
N ALA A 12 -8.80 -3.07 10.40
CA ALA A 12 -7.59 -2.37 10.81
C ALA A 12 -7.07 -1.47 9.69
N VAL A 13 -7.11 -1.96 8.46
CA VAL A 13 -6.71 -1.16 7.29
C VAL A 13 -7.62 0.04 7.13
N ARG A 14 -8.95 -0.17 7.18
CA ARG A 14 -9.92 0.92 7.07
C ARG A 14 -9.68 1.98 8.13
N ASN A 15 -9.56 1.56 9.38
CA ASN A 15 -9.41 2.50 10.50
C ASN A 15 -8.14 3.34 10.37
N LEU A 16 -7.06 2.71 9.92
CA LEU A 16 -5.81 3.44 9.74
C LEU A 16 -5.93 4.50 8.65
N PHE A 17 -6.54 4.14 7.51
CA PHE A 17 -6.77 5.10 6.43
C PHE A 17 -7.68 6.23 6.89
N GLU A 18 -8.77 5.93 7.60
CA GLU A 18 -9.70 6.97 8.11
C GLU A 18 -9.00 7.90 9.08
N ASP A 19 -8.22 7.37 10.01
CA ASP A 19 -7.52 8.17 10.99
C ASP A 19 -6.48 9.08 10.32
N LEU A 20 -5.74 8.54 9.36
CA LEU A 20 -4.69 9.29 8.69
C LEU A 20 -5.25 10.36 7.75
N LEU A 21 -6.28 10.01 6.97
CA LEU A 21 -6.83 10.91 5.96
C LEU A 21 -7.90 11.85 6.49
N GLY A 22 -8.43 11.58 7.68
CA GLY A 22 -9.46 12.42 8.29
C GLY A 22 -10.78 12.42 7.52
N ARG A 23 -11.11 11.33 6.85
CA ARG A 23 -12.35 11.20 6.08
C ARG A 23 -12.80 9.76 6.00
N GLU A 24 -14.03 9.56 5.54
CA GLU A 24 -14.59 8.23 5.40
C GLU A 24 -13.84 7.41 4.35
N VAL A 25 -13.52 6.18 4.70
CA VAL A 25 -12.88 5.21 3.81
C VAL A 25 -13.68 3.93 3.86
N THR A 26 -14.04 3.41 2.68
CA THR A 26 -14.75 2.15 2.57
C THR A 26 -13.78 1.08 2.07
N VAL A 27 -13.74 -0.07 2.73
CA VAL A 27 -12.97 -1.21 2.27
C VAL A 27 -13.90 -2.38 2.03
N SER A 28 -13.61 -3.14 0.98
CA SER A 28 -14.35 -4.35 0.63
C SER A 28 -13.37 -5.38 0.08
N PRO A 29 -13.76 -6.67 0.08
CA PRO A 29 -12.90 -7.66 -0.57
C PRO A 29 -12.63 -7.27 -2.02
N GLY A 30 -11.38 -7.37 -2.44
CA GLY A 30 -10.97 -6.99 -3.78
C GLY A 30 -10.21 -8.10 -4.48
N THR A 31 -9.94 -7.88 -5.75
CA THR A 31 -9.08 -8.78 -6.51
C THR A 31 -7.62 -8.38 -6.30
N PRO A 32 -6.68 -9.33 -6.34
CA PRO A 32 -5.27 -9.00 -6.19
C PRO A 32 -4.79 -8.06 -7.30
N ILE A 33 -3.75 -7.31 -6.99
CA ILE A 33 -3.02 -6.57 -8.00
C ILE A 33 -2.48 -7.58 -9.01
N GLU A 34 -2.69 -7.31 -10.28
CA GLU A 34 -2.23 -8.17 -11.37
C GLU A 34 -0.87 -7.70 -11.88
N GLN A 35 -0.18 -8.59 -12.57
CA GLN A 35 1.13 -8.26 -13.14
C GLN A 35 1.04 -7.07 -14.10
N SER A 36 -0.08 -6.91 -14.79
CA SER A 36 -0.31 -5.76 -15.67
C SER A 36 -0.43 -4.43 -14.92
N ASP A 37 -0.79 -4.47 -13.63
CA ASP A 37 -0.88 -3.27 -12.79
C ASP A 37 0.49 -2.81 -12.31
N VAL A 38 1.46 -3.73 -12.21
CA VAL A 38 2.73 -3.50 -11.53
C VAL A 38 3.52 -2.30 -12.07
N PRO A 39 3.62 -2.09 -13.39
CA PRO A 39 4.42 -0.97 -13.90
C PRO A 39 3.98 0.42 -13.40
N THR A 40 2.70 0.58 -13.09
CA THR A 40 2.15 1.86 -12.61
C THR A 40 1.77 1.83 -11.14
N ALA A 41 1.88 0.68 -10.47
CA ALA A 41 1.55 0.55 -9.06
C ALA A 41 2.64 1.17 -8.18
N VAL A 42 2.25 1.51 -6.96
CA VAL A 42 3.21 1.84 -5.91
C VAL A 42 3.45 0.59 -5.10
N LEU A 43 4.71 0.22 -4.91
CA LEU A 43 5.08 -0.94 -4.12
C LEU A 43 5.85 -0.48 -2.88
N ALA A 44 5.46 -0.97 -1.72
CA ALA A 44 6.17 -0.72 -0.48
C ALA A 44 6.76 -2.03 0.02
N LEU A 45 8.05 -2.04 0.29
CA LEU A 45 8.78 -3.21 0.75
C LEU A 45 9.11 -3.04 2.23
N PHE A 46 8.76 -4.03 3.02
CA PHE A 46 8.97 -4.01 4.47
C PHE A 46 9.95 -5.11 4.85
N THR A 47 10.88 -4.77 5.73
CA THR A 47 11.90 -5.71 6.18
C THR A 47 11.88 -5.87 7.70
N ASN A 48 12.41 -7.01 8.18
CA ASN A 48 12.61 -7.24 9.60
C ASN A 48 13.96 -6.67 10.04
N THR A 49 14.33 -6.91 11.31
CA THR A 49 15.58 -6.40 11.87
C THR A 49 16.82 -7.01 11.24
N ALA A 50 16.68 -8.14 10.57
CA ALA A 50 17.79 -8.78 9.83
C ALA A 50 17.86 -8.31 8.38
N ASN A 51 17.08 -7.29 8.01
CA ASN A 51 16.98 -6.77 6.65
C ASN A 51 16.46 -7.79 5.63
N GLN A 52 15.69 -8.76 6.11
CA GLN A 52 15.02 -9.73 5.23
C GLN A 52 13.65 -9.20 4.85
N LEU A 53 13.25 -9.44 3.61
CA LEU A 53 11.92 -9.06 3.13
C LEU A 53 10.86 -9.78 3.95
N TYR A 54 9.96 -9.02 4.56
CA TYR A 54 8.89 -9.53 5.42
C TYR A 54 7.53 -9.46 4.74
N ALA A 55 7.26 -8.34 4.07
CA ALA A 55 5.97 -8.11 3.42
C ALA A 55 6.13 -7.14 2.27
N ILE A 56 5.20 -7.23 1.33
CA ILE A 56 5.10 -6.29 0.21
C ILE A 56 3.67 -5.78 0.15
N LEU A 57 3.53 -4.47 0.03
CA LEU A 57 2.26 -3.82 -0.22
C LEU A 57 2.27 -3.29 -1.65
N GLY A 58 1.23 -3.64 -2.41
CA GLY A 58 0.99 -3.05 -3.72
C GLY A 58 -0.28 -2.22 -3.67
N MET A 59 -0.20 -0.99 -4.15
CA MET A 59 -1.37 -0.13 -4.32
C MET A 59 -1.47 0.24 -5.78
N GLN A 60 -2.67 0.05 -6.37
CA GLN A 60 -2.91 0.61 -7.70
C GLN A 60 -2.65 2.10 -7.68
N LEU A 61 -2.21 2.63 -8.80
CA LEU A 61 -1.95 4.07 -8.93
C LEU A 61 -3.18 4.89 -8.51
N GLU A 62 -4.37 4.43 -8.87
CA GLU A 62 -5.62 5.07 -8.49
C GLU A 62 -5.75 5.24 -6.97
N LEU A 63 -5.46 4.20 -6.22
CA LEU A 63 -5.52 4.29 -4.76
C LEU A 63 -4.40 5.20 -4.23
N ALA A 64 -3.18 5.01 -4.69
CA ALA A 64 -2.05 5.80 -4.22
C ALA A 64 -2.26 7.29 -4.47
N ALA A 65 -2.69 7.65 -5.68
CA ALA A 65 -2.91 9.04 -6.04
C ALA A 65 -4.06 9.66 -5.22
N ASN A 66 -5.18 8.93 -5.10
CA ASN A 66 -6.33 9.42 -4.35
C ASN A 66 -6.02 9.59 -2.87
N ALA A 67 -5.36 8.60 -2.26
CA ALA A 67 -4.98 8.68 -0.86
C ALA A 67 -3.94 9.76 -0.62
N GLY A 68 -2.96 9.89 -1.50
CA GLY A 68 -1.93 10.92 -1.40
C GLY A 68 -2.52 12.33 -1.51
N ALA A 69 -3.47 12.53 -2.41
CA ALA A 69 -4.16 13.82 -2.55
C ALA A 69 -4.99 14.12 -1.30
N ALA A 70 -5.72 13.12 -0.80
CA ALA A 70 -6.55 13.30 0.40
C ALA A 70 -5.68 13.63 1.61
N LEU A 71 -4.55 12.95 1.78
CA LEU A 71 -3.64 13.20 2.89
C LEU A 71 -3.13 14.65 2.89
N GLY A 72 -2.82 15.17 1.72
CA GLY A 72 -2.31 16.54 1.57
C GLY A 72 -3.39 17.58 1.44
N LEU A 73 -4.66 17.21 1.56
CA LEU A 73 -5.80 18.11 1.37
C LEU A 73 -5.80 18.77 -0.01
N LEU A 74 -5.30 18.04 -1.00
CA LEU A 74 -5.30 18.49 -2.39
C LEU A 74 -6.65 18.14 -3.02
N PRO A 75 -7.06 18.88 -4.06
CA PRO A 75 -8.32 18.54 -4.76
C PRO A 75 -8.20 17.20 -5.49
N ALA A 76 -9.36 16.57 -5.73
CA ALA A 76 -9.41 15.30 -6.46
C ALA A 76 -8.78 15.39 -7.86
N GLY A 77 -8.82 16.57 -8.47
CA GLY A 77 -8.18 16.79 -9.77
C GLY A 77 -6.68 16.53 -9.77
N ALA A 78 -6.01 16.76 -8.65
CA ALA A 78 -4.58 16.46 -8.56
C ALA A 78 -4.32 14.96 -8.68
N ALA A 79 -5.20 14.13 -8.10
CA ALA A 79 -5.10 12.68 -8.24
C ALA A 79 -5.44 12.25 -9.67
N GLU A 80 -6.49 12.83 -10.25
CA GLU A 80 -6.92 12.50 -11.62
C GLU A 80 -5.79 12.76 -12.62
N ASP A 81 -5.11 13.89 -12.48
CA ASP A 81 -3.98 14.24 -13.36
C ASP A 81 -2.86 13.21 -13.27
N SER A 82 -2.52 12.78 -12.05
CA SER A 82 -1.48 11.77 -11.86
C SER A 82 -1.89 10.41 -12.45
N ILE A 83 -3.15 10.04 -12.28
CA ILE A 83 -3.67 8.79 -12.85
C ILE A 83 -3.60 8.83 -14.37
N ASP A 84 -4.00 9.94 -14.97
CA ASP A 84 -3.96 10.11 -16.43
C ASP A 84 -2.53 10.08 -16.98
N GLU A 85 -1.61 10.68 -16.26
CA GLU A 85 -0.19 10.73 -16.66
C GLU A 85 0.58 9.47 -16.27
N LYS A 86 -0.03 8.58 -15.50
CA LYS A 86 0.58 7.32 -15.01
C LYS A 86 1.85 7.55 -14.21
N LYS A 87 1.88 8.63 -13.44
CA LYS A 87 2.99 8.95 -12.55
C LYS A 87 2.49 9.84 -11.41
N LEU A 88 3.23 9.85 -10.31
CA LEU A 88 2.94 10.72 -9.19
C LEU A 88 3.77 12.00 -9.28
N THR A 89 3.13 13.13 -9.00
CA THR A 89 3.87 14.38 -8.82
C THR A 89 4.74 14.27 -7.57
N PRO A 90 5.80 15.09 -7.43
CA PRO A 90 6.64 15.05 -6.22
C PRO A 90 5.85 15.18 -4.92
N VAL A 91 4.84 16.05 -4.89
CA VAL A 91 4.02 16.25 -3.68
C VAL A 91 3.23 14.97 -3.37
N LEU A 92 2.59 14.39 -4.38
CA LEU A 92 1.84 13.14 -4.18
C LEU A 92 2.77 11.99 -3.78
N ALA A 93 3.96 11.91 -4.37
CA ALA A 93 4.93 10.89 -4.00
C ALA A 93 5.34 11.00 -2.53
N GLU A 94 5.58 12.21 -2.04
CA GLU A 94 5.90 12.45 -0.63
C GLU A 94 4.75 12.01 0.28
N ASN A 95 3.52 12.35 -0.10
CA ASN A 95 2.35 11.98 0.69
C ASN A 95 2.14 10.47 0.69
N VAL A 96 2.39 9.81 -0.44
CA VAL A 96 2.30 8.36 -0.54
C VAL A 96 3.39 7.69 0.30
N PHE A 97 4.59 8.25 0.34
CA PHE A 97 5.65 7.76 1.22
C PHE A 97 5.21 7.81 2.68
N GLU A 98 4.64 8.93 3.10
CA GLU A 98 4.12 9.07 4.47
C GLU A 98 3.04 8.04 4.75
N LEU A 99 2.13 7.83 3.82
CA LEU A 99 1.11 6.82 3.94
C LEU A 99 1.72 5.43 4.14
N CYS A 100 2.69 5.06 3.32
CA CYS A 100 3.37 3.76 3.44
C CYS A 100 4.09 3.61 4.78
N ASN A 101 4.70 4.69 5.24
CA ASN A 101 5.39 4.70 6.52
C ASN A 101 4.41 4.45 7.68
N VAL A 102 3.26 5.12 7.65
CA VAL A 102 2.23 4.91 8.67
C VAL A 102 1.64 3.50 8.58
N LEU A 103 1.46 2.98 7.36
CA LEU A 103 0.95 1.63 7.15
C LEU A 103 1.86 0.55 7.76
N THR A 104 3.13 0.87 8.01
CA THR A 104 4.05 -0.05 8.69
C THR A 104 3.50 -0.48 10.05
N SER A 105 2.71 0.37 10.71
CA SER A 105 2.12 0.05 12.01
C SER A 105 1.17 -1.15 11.96
N LEU A 106 0.60 -1.43 10.79
CA LEU A 106 -0.26 -2.61 10.61
C LEU A 106 0.51 -3.92 10.79
N LEU A 107 1.83 -3.88 10.56
CA LEU A 107 2.70 -5.05 10.65
C LEU A 107 3.40 -5.13 12.01
N ASN A 108 3.46 -4.02 12.75
CA ASN A 108 4.11 -3.96 14.06
C ASN A 108 3.07 -4.20 15.15
N VAL A 109 2.70 -5.46 15.30
CA VAL A 109 1.75 -5.89 16.34
C VAL A 109 2.50 -6.62 17.43
N GLU A 110 1.88 -6.66 18.63
CA GLU A 110 2.48 -7.36 19.77
C GLU A 110 2.70 -8.83 19.46
N GLY A 111 3.88 -9.32 19.76
CA GLY A 111 4.27 -10.71 19.51
C GLY A 111 4.83 -10.96 18.13
N ALA A 112 4.82 -9.97 17.25
CA ALA A 112 5.39 -10.08 15.90
C ALA A 112 6.79 -9.46 15.86
N PRO A 113 7.62 -9.83 14.88
CA PRO A 113 8.93 -9.18 14.70
C PRO A 113 8.76 -7.69 14.45
N HIS A 114 9.76 -6.89 14.82
CA HIS A 114 9.78 -5.48 14.48
C HIS A 114 10.01 -5.31 12.98
N ILE A 115 9.14 -4.54 12.33
CA ILE A 115 9.13 -4.35 10.87
C ILE A 115 9.33 -2.87 10.57
N LYS A 116 10.08 -2.60 9.52
CA LYS A 116 10.32 -1.23 9.06
C LYS A 116 10.06 -1.13 7.56
N LEU A 117 9.70 0.06 7.12
CA LEU A 117 9.61 0.37 5.70
C LEU A 117 11.04 0.46 5.14
N TYR A 118 11.33 -0.37 4.16
CA TYR A 118 12.66 -0.41 3.55
C TYR A 118 12.73 0.49 2.31
N GLN A 119 11.73 0.39 1.44
CA GLN A 119 11.75 1.09 0.16
C GLN A 119 10.33 1.26 -0.36
N VAL A 120 10.09 2.38 -1.02
CA VAL A 120 8.88 2.59 -1.82
C VAL A 120 9.31 2.70 -3.27
N VAL A 121 8.69 1.90 -4.13
CA VAL A 121 8.93 1.92 -5.57
C VAL A 121 7.76 2.65 -6.21
N TYR A 122 8.04 3.77 -6.86
CA TYR A 122 7.02 4.58 -7.53
C TYR A 122 6.88 4.17 -8.99
N PRO A 123 5.77 4.56 -9.65
CA PRO A 123 5.60 4.26 -11.08
C PRO A 123 6.82 4.71 -11.90
N GLY A 124 7.30 3.81 -12.75
CA GLY A 124 8.45 4.08 -13.60
C GLY A 124 9.81 3.80 -12.98
N MET A 125 9.86 3.50 -11.69
CA MET A 125 11.13 3.14 -11.05
C MET A 125 11.45 1.66 -11.23
N PRO A 126 12.75 1.30 -11.21
CA PRO A 126 13.14 -0.11 -11.24
C PRO A 126 12.57 -0.86 -10.03
N ILE A 127 12.07 -2.07 -10.28
CA ILE A 127 11.48 -2.92 -9.25
C ILE A 127 12.49 -4.01 -8.88
N PRO A 128 12.77 -4.22 -7.58
CA PRO A 128 13.63 -5.33 -7.16
C PRO A 128 13.13 -6.67 -7.69
N ASN A 129 14.05 -7.52 -8.14
CA ASN A 129 13.74 -8.77 -8.83
C ASN A 129 12.87 -9.72 -8.03
N ASP A 130 12.99 -9.74 -6.71
CA ASP A 130 12.24 -10.64 -5.85
C ASP A 130 10.90 -10.07 -5.37
N ALA A 131 10.64 -8.79 -5.63
CA ALA A 131 9.43 -8.14 -5.12
C ALA A 131 8.15 -8.69 -5.78
N VAL A 132 8.14 -8.75 -7.11
CA VAL A 132 6.94 -9.15 -7.85
C VAL A 132 6.53 -10.60 -7.54
N PRO A 133 7.45 -11.58 -7.52
CA PRO A 133 7.05 -12.93 -7.16
C PRO A 133 6.38 -13.05 -5.79
N TYR A 134 6.85 -12.31 -4.79
CA TYR A 134 6.20 -12.31 -3.48
C TYR A 134 4.83 -11.65 -3.51
N LEU A 135 4.71 -10.55 -4.23
CA LEU A 135 3.42 -9.84 -4.37
C LEU A 135 2.38 -10.72 -5.05
N MET A 136 2.80 -11.55 -6.00
CA MET A 136 1.91 -12.44 -6.76
C MET A 136 1.68 -13.79 -6.09
N ALA A 137 2.44 -14.13 -5.05
CA ALA A 137 2.37 -15.43 -4.42
C ALA A 137 1.02 -15.67 -3.76
N LEU A 138 0.53 -16.88 -3.89
CA LEU A 138 -0.63 -17.36 -3.15
C LEU A 138 -0.14 -17.77 -1.76
N GLY A 139 -0.60 -17.14 -0.75
CA GLY A 139 -0.19 -17.42 0.62
C GLY A 139 -0.94 -16.50 1.55
N ARG A 140 -0.28 -16.05 2.60
CA ARG A 140 -0.92 -15.11 3.50
C ARG A 140 -0.92 -13.73 2.86
N ARG A 141 -2.12 -13.30 2.50
CA ARG A 141 -2.31 -12.03 1.82
C ARG A 141 -3.66 -11.41 2.14
N LEU A 142 -3.77 -10.12 1.93
CA LEU A 142 -4.99 -9.37 2.09
C LEU A 142 -5.18 -8.52 0.84
N ASP A 143 -6.27 -8.76 0.11
CA ASP A 143 -6.58 -8.03 -1.11
C ASP A 143 -7.90 -7.28 -0.92
N LEU A 144 -7.85 -5.97 -1.05
CA LEU A 144 -8.99 -5.10 -0.81
C LEU A 144 -9.19 -4.13 -1.95
N THR A 145 -10.42 -3.68 -2.10
CA THR A 145 -10.72 -2.43 -2.78
C THR A 145 -10.90 -1.36 -1.70
N VAL A 146 -10.13 -0.30 -1.78
CA VAL A 146 -10.17 0.81 -0.83
C VAL A 146 -10.71 2.04 -1.54
N GLU A 147 -11.78 2.61 -1.01
CA GLU A 147 -12.40 3.81 -1.56
C GLU A 147 -12.27 4.96 -0.58
N VAL A 148 -11.65 6.04 -1.04
CA VAL A 148 -11.48 7.28 -0.27
C VAL A 148 -12.61 8.23 -0.67
N ALA A 149 -13.47 8.58 0.29
CA ALA A 149 -14.63 9.42 0.02
C ALA A 149 -14.26 10.69 -0.73
N ARG A 150 -14.99 10.97 -1.81
CA ARG A 150 -14.83 12.13 -2.70
C ARG A 150 -13.57 12.12 -3.57
N TYR A 151 -12.74 11.07 -3.48
CA TYR A 151 -11.54 10.94 -4.32
C TYR A 151 -11.68 9.78 -5.28
N GLY A 152 -11.83 8.56 -4.78
CA GLY A 152 -11.97 7.40 -5.63
C GLY A 152 -11.40 6.14 -4.99
N LYS A 153 -11.35 5.07 -5.76
CA LYS A 153 -10.99 3.75 -5.26
C LYS A 153 -9.89 3.11 -6.10
N GLY A 154 -9.24 2.13 -5.48
CA GLY A 154 -8.26 1.30 -6.15
C GLY A 154 -7.89 0.09 -5.32
N LYS A 155 -7.08 -0.77 -5.88
CA LYS A 155 -6.68 -2.02 -5.26
C LYS A 155 -5.57 -1.83 -4.23
N PHE A 156 -5.68 -2.61 -3.15
CA PHE A 156 -4.70 -2.69 -2.07
C PHE A 156 -4.39 -4.17 -1.90
N SER A 157 -3.14 -4.55 -2.09
CA SER A 157 -2.70 -5.94 -1.93
C SER A 157 -1.51 -5.98 -0.98
N LEU A 158 -1.68 -6.65 0.15
CA LEU A 158 -0.61 -6.87 1.11
C LEU A 158 -0.30 -8.35 1.15
N ALA A 159 0.95 -8.72 0.91
CA ALA A 159 1.39 -10.11 0.90
C ALA A 159 2.56 -10.28 1.86
N LEU A 160 2.50 -11.30 2.70
CA LEU A 160 3.61 -11.66 3.57
C LEU A 160 4.58 -12.53 2.79
N ALA A 161 5.89 -12.29 3.00
CA ALA A 161 6.94 -13.00 2.26
C ALA A 161 7.16 -14.45 2.77
N HIS A 162 6.49 -14.82 3.88
CA HIS A 162 6.64 -16.15 4.48
C HIS A 162 5.30 -16.80 4.76
#